data_3ff5baf37000836e8ce7b9d6b932bfda
#
_entry.id   3ff5baf37000836e8ce7b9d6b932bfda
#
_cell.length_a   1.000
_cell.length_b   1.000
_cell.length_c   1.000
_cell.angle_alpha   90.00
_cell.angle_beta   90.00
_cell.angle_gamma   90.00
#
_symmetry.space_group_name_H-M   'P 1'
#
loop_
_entity.id
_entity.type
_entity.pdbx_description
1 polymer ?
#
loop_
_entity_poly.entity_id
_entity_poly.type
_entity_poly.pdbx_seq_one_letter_code
_entity_poly.pdbx_strand_id
1 'polypeptide(L)'
;MNELVKHIEAINAKTQKWIDEDPTNRWAGMITTDLEHWKEYGITTPAQYDRYMLEQAVYETHKSAYGVKGRHYDFDNMTDEELKDEYERLCKVADEEYEREQKFYAEQVAAFKKLVQTTIDVGAGDEETALRWLIGDKKFYHIQDVESWVWDCNILFTDYGKELVKKLDKIVTYEEWLEAA
;
A
#
# COMPACT_ATOMS: atom_id res chain seq x y z
N MET A 1 -14.98 36.75 -7.21
CA MET A 1 -14.52 35.36 -7.22
C MET A 1 -15.14 34.63 -6.03
N ASN A 2 -15.74 33.48 -6.21
CA ASN A 2 -16.43 32.71 -5.15
C ASN A 2 -15.43 32.31 -4.05
N GLU A 3 -15.84 32.33 -2.76
CA GLU A 3 -14.95 32.02 -1.64
C GLU A 3 -14.48 30.56 -1.64
N LEU A 4 -15.34 29.62 -2.03
CA LEU A 4 -14.99 28.22 -2.16
C LEU A 4 -13.91 28.02 -3.25
N VAL A 5 -14.03 28.70 -4.40
CA VAL A 5 -13.01 28.62 -5.46
C VAL A 5 -11.67 29.12 -4.96
N LYS A 6 -11.63 30.27 -4.27
CA LYS A 6 -10.39 30.81 -3.70
C LYS A 6 -9.75 29.85 -2.68
N HIS A 7 -10.58 29.22 -1.85
CA HIS A 7 -10.14 28.26 -0.86
C HIS A 7 -9.48 27.03 -1.53
N ILE A 8 -10.15 26.46 -2.54
CA ILE A 8 -9.62 25.32 -3.30
C ILE A 8 -8.35 25.68 -4.08
N GLU A 9 -8.31 26.88 -4.71
CA GLU A 9 -7.10 27.36 -5.39
C GLU A 9 -5.91 27.51 -4.43
N ALA A 10 -6.15 27.95 -3.20
CA ALA A 10 -5.11 28.04 -2.18
C ALA A 10 -4.60 26.66 -1.74
N ILE A 11 -5.47 25.66 -1.65
CA ILE A 11 -5.08 24.25 -1.39
C ILE A 11 -4.26 23.73 -2.57
N ASN A 12 -4.74 23.89 -3.80
CA ASN A 12 -4.03 23.45 -5.01
C ASN A 12 -2.65 24.09 -5.13
N ALA A 13 -2.51 25.38 -4.80
CA ALA A 13 -1.23 26.07 -4.81
C ALA A 13 -0.23 25.48 -3.79
N LYS A 14 -0.70 25.11 -2.59
CA LYS A 14 0.13 24.41 -1.60
C LYS A 14 0.55 23.03 -2.09
N THR A 15 -0.37 22.29 -2.69
CA THR A 15 -0.11 20.96 -3.27
C THR A 15 0.92 21.05 -4.40
N GLN A 16 0.77 22.04 -5.31
CA GLN A 16 1.72 22.25 -6.39
C GLN A 16 3.12 22.57 -5.85
N LYS A 17 3.21 23.46 -4.86
CA LYS A 17 4.49 23.78 -4.24
C LYS A 17 5.15 22.54 -3.62
N TRP A 18 4.38 21.68 -2.96
CA TRP A 18 4.89 20.43 -2.40
C TRP A 18 5.40 19.47 -3.49
N ILE A 19 4.70 19.38 -4.65
CA ILE A 19 5.16 18.58 -5.79
C ILE A 19 6.47 19.17 -6.35
N ASP A 20 6.54 20.49 -6.51
CA ASP A 20 7.69 21.18 -7.11
C ASP A 20 8.98 21.05 -6.29
N GLU A 21 8.88 20.75 -4.97
CA GLU A 21 10.03 20.50 -4.11
C GLU A 21 10.70 19.13 -4.40
N ASP A 22 9.98 18.15 -4.92
CA ASP A 22 10.51 16.82 -5.29
C ASP A 22 9.65 16.17 -6.39
N PRO A 23 9.70 16.67 -7.63
CA PRO A 23 8.80 16.24 -8.72
C PRO A 23 9.05 14.79 -9.18
N THR A 24 10.16 14.18 -8.77
CA THR A 24 10.47 12.80 -9.11
C THR A 24 9.73 11.81 -8.22
N ASN A 25 9.53 12.15 -6.94
CA ASN A 25 8.96 11.24 -5.95
C ASN A 25 7.57 11.68 -5.44
N ARG A 26 7.13 12.90 -5.79
CA ARG A 26 5.87 13.46 -5.33
C ARG A 26 4.90 13.70 -6.48
N TRP A 27 3.71 13.17 -6.31
CA TRP A 27 2.59 13.40 -7.23
C TRP A 27 1.30 13.56 -6.45
N ALA A 28 0.45 14.47 -6.86
CA ALA A 28 -0.92 14.61 -6.37
C ALA A 28 -1.83 15.20 -7.46
N GLY A 29 -3.09 14.79 -7.47
CA GLY A 29 -4.11 15.40 -8.30
C GLY A 29 -4.54 16.77 -7.77
N MET A 30 -4.85 17.70 -8.68
CA MET A 30 -5.45 18.97 -8.32
C MET A 30 -6.95 18.82 -8.10
N ILE A 31 -7.45 19.55 -7.12
CA ILE A 31 -8.88 19.58 -6.77
C ILE A 31 -9.59 20.48 -7.77
N THR A 32 -10.73 20.02 -8.30
CA THR A 32 -11.53 20.83 -9.23
C THR A 32 -12.08 22.09 -8.58
N THR A 33 -12.04 23.20 -9.32
CA THR A 33 -12.65 24.48 -8.93
C THR A 33 -14.05 24.68 -9.51
N ASP A 34 -14.59 23.66 -10.18
CA ASP A 34 -15.93 23.66 -10.73
C ASP A 34 -16.99 23.68 -9.63
N LEU A 35 -17.73 24.80 -9.55
CA LEU A 35 -18.77 24.97 -8.54
C LEU A 35 -19.98 24.07 -8.75
N GLU A 36 -20.30 23.70 -9.99
CA GLU A 36 -21.45 22.82 -10.25
C GLU A 36 -21.14 21.42 -9.73
N HIS A 37 -19.89 20.95 -9.91
CA HIS A 37 -19.44 19.71 -9.29
C HIS A 37 -19.65 19.70 -7.77
N TRP A 38 -19.21 20.76 -7.06
CA TRP A 38 -19.36 20.82 -5.60
C TRP A 38 -20.81 20.96 -5.13
N LYS A 39 -21.65 21.61 -5.91
CA LYS A 39 -23.08 21.72 -5.60
C LYS A 39 -23.81 20.36 -5.63
N GLU A 40 -23.37 19.43 -6.47
CA GLU A 40 -23.92 18.06 -6.50
C GLU A 40 -23.72 17.34 -5.15
N TYR A 41 -22.66 17.70 -4.41
CA TYR A 41 -22.39 17.21 -3.05
C TYR A 41 -22.95 18.12 -1.94
N GLY A 42 -23.73 19.13 -2.28
CA GLY A 42 -24.27 20.11 -1.32
C GLY A 42 -23.21 21.08 -0.77
N ILE A 43 -22.04 21.18 -1.39
CA ILE A 43 -20.89 21.97 -0.94
C ILE A 43 -20.90 23.32 -1.66
N THR A 44 -21.10 24.40 -0.91
CA THR A 44 -21.16 25.78 -1.43
C THR A 44 -20.24 26.74 -0.70
N THR A 45 -19.67 26.32 0.44
CA THR A 45 -18.79 27.13 1.29
C THR A 45 -17.49 26.42 1.62
N PRO A 46 -16.40 27.15 1.95
CA PRO A 46 -15.15 26.53 2.44
C PRO A 46 -15.35 25.60 3.64
N ALA A 47 -16.16 26.00 4.61
CA ALA A 47 -16.40 25.17 5.80
C ALA A 47 -17.07 23.82 5.48
N GLN A 48 -18.06 23.82 4.56
CA GLN A 48 -18.67 22.57 4.09
C GLN A 48 -17.66 21.70 3.34
N TYR A 49 -16.79 22.31 2.57
CA TYR A 49 -15.72 21.60 1.86
C TYR A 49 -14.74 20.95 2.84
N ASP A 50 -14.24 21.70 3.81
CA ASP A 50 -13.28 21.21 4.80
C ASP A 50 -13.88 20.06 5.62
N ARG A 51 -15.15 20.17 6.01
CA ARG A 51 -15.89 19.11 6.69
C ARG A 51 -16.00 17.85 5.82
N TYR A 52 -16.45 18.00 4.58
CA TYR A 52 -16.56 16.88 3.63
C TYR A 52 -15.21 16.16 3.45
N MET A 53 -14.12 16.92 3.29
CA MET A 53 -12.79 16.34 3.15
C MET A 53 -12.35 15.59 4.41
N LEU A 54 -12.72 16.09 5.59
CA LEU A 54 -12.43 15.42 6.86
C LEU A 54 -13.22 14.12 7.01
N GLU A 55 -14.51 14.11 6.64
CA GLU A 55 -15.33 12.89 6.60
C GLU A 55 -14.75 11.82 5.67
N GLN A 56 -14.30 12.24 4.46
CA GLN A 56 -13.61 11.33 3.53
C GLN A 56 -12.29 10.82 4.12
N ALA A 57 -11.53 11.68 4.80
CA ALA A 57 -10.28 11.30 5.45
C ALA A 57 -10.52 10.27 6.56
N VAL A 58 -11.51 10.47 7.43
CA VAL A 58 -11.91 9.49 8.47
C VAL A 58 -12.30 8.17 7.82
N TYR A 59 -13.16 8.21 6.79
CA TYR A 59 -13.66 7.03 6.10
C TYR A 59 -12.54 6.18 5.47
N GLU A 60 -11.58 6.82 4.78
CA GLU A 60 -10.48 6.11 4.12
C GLU A 60 -9.36 5.71 5.12
N THR A 61 -9.04 6.55 6.11
CA THR A 61 -8.01 6.24 7.12
C THR A 61 -8.43 5.05 7.99
N HIS A 62 -9.74 4.86 8.22
CA HIS A 62 -10.24 3.66 8.89
C HIS A 62 -9.80 2.37 8.18
N LYS A 63 -9.71 2.39 6.83
CA LYS A 63 -9.21 1.24 6.08
C LYS A 63 -7.72 1.00 6.35
N SER A 64 -6.92 2.05 6.47
CA SER A 64 -5.49 1.92 6.80
C SER A 64 -5.29 1.39 8.23
N ALA A 65 -6.16 1.82 9.16
CA ALA A 65 -6.10 1.39 10.57
C ALA A 65 -6.60 -0.05 10.80
N TYR A 66 -7.64 -0.49 10.06
CA TYR A 66 -8.35 -1.74 10.37
C TYR A 66 -8.58 -2.68 9.17
N GLY A 67 -8.06 -2.37 8.01
CA GLY A 67 -8.23 -3.17 6.79
C GLY A 67 -9.59 -3.05 6.10
N VAL A 68 -10.55 -2.35 6.72
CA VAL A 68 -11.92 -2.17 6.22
C VAL A 68 -12.33 -0.70 6.24
N LYS A 69 -13.18 -0.29 5.28
CA LYS A 69 -13.67 1.09 5.23
C LYS A 69 -14.64 1.39 6.37
N GLY A 70 -14.63 2.63 6.86
CA GLY A 70 -15.44 3.12 7.98
C GLY A 70 -16.92 3.35 7.65
N ARG A 71 -17.62 2.34 7.16
CA ARG A 71 -19.03 2.43 6.72
C ARG A 71 -20.04 2.60 7.86
N HIS A 72 -19.60 2.46 9.09
CA HIS A 72 -20.44 2.55 10.28
C HIS A 72 -20.54 3.96 10.85
N TYR A 73 -19.75 4.92 10.35
CA TYR A 73 -19.79 6.30 10.83
C TYR A 73 -21.10 6.99 10.43
N ASP A 74 -21.71 7.64 11.38
CA ASP A 74 -22.86 8.53 11.20
C ASP A 74 -22.36 9.98 11.25
N PHE A 75 -21.79 10.42 10.14
CA PHE A 75 -21.17 11.74 10.03
C PHE A 75 -22.14 12.90 10.29
N ASP A 76 -23.43 12.73 9.97
CA ASP A 76 -24.43 13.76 10.19
C ASP A 76 -24.60 14.11 11.67
N ASN A 77 -24.36 13.16 12.56
CA ASN A 77 -24.46 13.31 14.01
C ASN A 77 -23.14 13.58 14.72
N MET A 78 -22.02 13.68 14.00
CA MET A 78 -20.71 14.02 14.55
C MET A 78 -20.40 15.51 14.42
N THR A 79 -19.84 16.10 15.45
CA THR A 79 -19.29 17.45 15.41
C THR A 79 -17.95 17.48 14.66
N ASP A 80 -17.50 18.66 14.21
CA ASP A 80 -16.19 18.80 13.56
C ASP A 80 -15.03 18.47 14.52
N GLU A 81 -15.20 18.65 15.83
CA GLU A 81 -14.22 18.29 16.85
C GLU A 81 -14.13 16.77 16.99
N GLU A 82 -15.26 16.08 17.11
CA GLU A 82 -15.30 14.61 17.14
C GLU A 82 -14.72 13.97 15.89
N LEU A 83 -14.96 14.56 14.71
CA LEU A 83 -14.35 14.09 13.45
C LEU A 83 -12.82 14.26 13.45
N LYS A 84 -12.31 15.37 13.97
CA LYS A 84 -10.85 15.61 14.07
C LYS A 84 -10.19 14.65 15.05
N ASP A 85 -10.80 14.48 16.23
CA ASP A 85 -10.30 13.56 17.24
C ASP A 85 -10.27 12.12 16.70
N GLU A 86 -11.34 11.72 16.00
CA GLU A 86 -11.41 10.39 15.38
C GLU A 86 -10.37 10.23 14.26
N TYR A 87 -10.18 11.24 13.42
CA TYR A 87 -9.14 11.21 12.39
C TYR A 87 -7.74 11.07 12.98
N GLU A 88 -7.42 11.86 14.02
CA GLU A 88 -6.12 11.77 14.71
C GLU A 88 -5.92 10.40 15.35
N ARG A 89 -6.96 9.85 15.98
CA ARG A 89 -6.93 8.50 16.54
C ARG A 89 -6.67 7.44 15.46
N LEU A 90 -7.34 7.54 14.32
CA LEU A 90 -7.17 6.61 13.21
C LEU A 90 -5.78 6.71 12.57
N CYS A 91 -5.25 7.91 12.41
CA CYS A 91 -3.88 8.11 11.93
C CYS A 91 -2.88 7.39 12.82
N LYS A 92 -3.00 7.55 14.16
CA LYS A 92 -2.12 6.87 15.11
C LYS A 92 -2.21 5.35 15.00
N VAL A 93 -3.42 4.79 14.91
CA VAL A 93 -3.61 3.34 14.74
C VAL A 93 -3.04 2.85 13.41
N ALA A 94 -3.22 3.63 12.33
CA ALA A 94 -2.67 3.29 11.02
C ALA A 94 -1.13 3.29 11.02
N ASP A 95 -0.51 4.25 11.69
CA ASP A 95 0.95 4.31 11.85
C ASP A 95 1.48 3.11 12.67
N GLU A 96 0.82 2.77 13.78
CA GLU A 96 1.17 1.59 14.61
C GLU A 96 1.02 0.28 13.80
N GLU A 97 -0.01 0.17 12.95
CA GLU A 97 -0.20 -1.00 12.08
C GLU A 97 0.86 -1.08 11.00
N TYR A 98 1.18 0.05 10.37
CA TYR A 98 2.26 0.13 9.38
C TYR A 98 3.60 -0.28 9.97
N GLU A 99 3.98 0.22 11.16
CA GLU A 99 5.21 -0.15 11.85
C GLU A 99 5.25 -1.65 12.16
N ARG A 100 4.11 -2.22 12.61
CA ARG A 100 3.97 -3.65 12.89
C ARG A 100 4.17 -4.49 11.63
N GLU A 101 3.57 -4.08 10.51
CA GLU A 101 3.72 -4.75 9.23
C GLU A 101 5.18 -4.69 8.73
N GLN A 102 5.83 -3.54 8.81
CA GLN A 102 7.25 -3.37 8.43
C GLN A 102 8.15 -4.29 9.27
N LYS A 103 7.92 -4.36 10.57
CA LYS A 103 8.67 -5.26 11.47
C LYS A 103 8.45 -6.72 11.10
N PHE A 104 7.20 -7.12 10.86
CA PHE A 104 6.87 -8.47 10.43
C PHE A 104 7.62 -8.85 9.16
N TYR A 105 7.58 -8.02 8.11
CA TYR A 105 8.30 -8.31 6.87
C TYR A 105 9.82 -8.36 7.06
N ALA A 106 10.38 -7.48 7.87
CA ALA A 106 11.81 -7.52 8.18
C ALA A 106 12.22 -8.84 8.88
N GLU A 107 11.40 -9.35 9.80
CA GLU A 107 11.59 -10.63 10.48
C GLU A 107 11.48 -11.82 9.49
N GLN A 108 10.50 -11.80 8.58
CA GLN A 108 10.35 -12.83 7.56
C GLN A 108 11.56 -12.88 6.60
N VAL A 109 12.01 -11.72 6.14
CA VAL A 109 13.22 -11.62 5.29
C VAL A 109 14.45 -12.16 6.03
N ALA A 110 14.64 -11.80 7.29
CA ALA A 110 15.76 -12.29 8.09
C ALA A 110 15.70 -13.81 8.28
N ALA A 111 14.52 -14.35 8.57
CA ALA A 111 14.29 -15.79 8.73
C ALA A 111 14.57 -16.55 7.42
N PHE A 112 14.09 -16.03 6.28
CA PHE A 112 14.33 -16.64 4.98
C PHE A 112 15.83 -16.63 4.59
N LYS A 113 16.52 -15.50 4.77
CA LYS A 113 17.97 -15.42 4.54
C LYS A 113 18.75 -16.41 5.41
N LYS A 114 18.34 -16.55 6.67
CA LYS A 114 18.93 -17.55 7.56
C LYS A 114 18.68 -18.97 7.06
N LEU A 115 17.48 -19.27 6.57
CA LEU A 115 17.13 -20.58 6.00
C LEU A 115 18.02 -20.90 4.78
N VAL A 116 18.18 -19.94 3.85
CA VAL A 116 19.07 -20.08 2.68
C VAL A 116 20.51 -20.36 3.14
N GLN A 117 21.04 -19.57 4.09
CA GLN A 117 22.38 -19.75 4.60
C GLN A 117 22.55 -21.14 5.27
N THR A 118 21.61 -21.54 6.09
CA THR A 118 21.63 -22.88 6.69
C THR A 118 21.65 -23.98 5.62
N THR A 119 20.88 -23.83 4.55
CA THR A 119 20.84 -24.78 3.43
C THR A 119 22.18 -24.84 2.70
N ILE A 120 22.86 -23.71 2.54
CA ILE A 120 24.23 -23.67 2.00
C ILE A 120 25.19 -24.45 2.89
N ASP A 121 25.15 -24.18 4.19
CA ASP A 121 26.07 -24.76 5.19
C ASP A 121 25.89 -26.28 5.35
N VAL A 122 24.70 -26.80 5.14
CA VAL A 122 24.43 -28.25 5.22
C VAL A 122 24.71 -29.03 3.92
N GLY A 123 25.22 -28.34 2.87
CA GLY A 123 25.75 -29.03 1.69
C GLY A 123 25.31 -28.52 0.33
N ALA A 124 24.44 -27.51 0.24
CA ALA A 124 24.09 -26.91 -1.05
C ALA A 124 25.30 -26.20 -1.70
N GLY A 125 26.20 -25.65 -0.88
CA GLY A 125 27.45 -25.05 -1.34
C GLY A 125 27.31 -23.61 -1.85
N ASP A 126 26.22 -23.27 -2.51
CA ASP A 126 25.92 -21.92 -3.00
C ASP A 126 24.44 -21.55 -2.92
N GLU A 127 24.12 -20.26 -3.12
CA GLU A 127 22.75 -19.74 -2.98
C GLU A 127 21.78 -20.33 -4.02
N GLU A 128 22.23 -20.52 -5.26
CA GLU A 128 21.37 -21.03 -6.34
C GLU A 128 20.95 -22.49 -6.04
N THR A 129 21.90 -23.33 -5.64
CA THR A 129 21.64 -24.72 -5.25
C THR A 129 20.75 -24.77 -4.01
N ALA A 130 20.99 -23.90 -3.02
CA ALA A 130 20.14 -23.80 -1.82
C ALA A 130 18.69 -23.43 -2.19
N LEU A 131 18.49 -22.47 -3.08
CA LEU A 131 17.17 -22.09 -3.56
C LEU A 131 16.47 -23.24 -4.30
N ARG A 132 17.20 -23.98 -5.15
CA ARG A 132 16.66 -25.19 -5.82
C ARG A 132 16.23 -26.25 -4.82
N TRP A 133 16.99 -26.46 -3.74
CA TRP A 133 16.61 -27.40 -2.69
C TRP A 133 15.39 -26.94 -1.90
N LEU A 134 15.26 -25.64 -1.63
CA LEU A 134 14.12 -25.06 -0.93
C LEU A 134 12.83 -25.07 -1.77
N ILE A 135 12.94 -24.95 -3.07
CA ILE A 135 11.83 -25.11 -4.02
C ILE A 135 11.39 -26.59 -4.07
N GLY A 136 12.34 -27.52 -4.00
CA GLY A 136 12.07 -28.96 -4.07
C GLY A 136 11.45 -29.37 -5.41
N ASP A 137 10.40 -30.20 -5.34
CA ASP A 137 9.70 -30.74 -6.52
C ASP A 137 8.55 -29.82 -7.02
N LYS A 138 8.50 -28.56 -6.56
CA LYS A 138 7.44 -27.62 -6.98
C LYS A 138 7.56 -27.32 -8.49
N LYS A 139 6.44 -27.43 -9.20
CA LYS A 139 6.35 -27.15 -10.63
C LYS A 139 5.93 -25.71 -10.85
N PHE A 140 6.54 -25.07 -11.83
CA PHE A 140 6.24 -23.72 -12.25
C PHE A 140 5.84 -23.74 -13.73
N TYR A 141 4.77 -23.06 -14.09
CA TYR A 141 4.30 -22.93 -15.46
C TYR A 141 4.50 -21.51 -15.99
N HIS A 142 4.53 -20.52 -15.09
CA HIS A 142 4.76 -19.10 -15.40
C HIS A 142 5.28 -18.34 -14.18
N ILE A 143 5.69 -17.10 -14.39
CA ILE A 143 6.29 -16.24 -13.35
C ILE A 143 5.40 -16.07 -12.11
N GLN A 144 4.08 -16.07 -12.28
CA GLN A 144 3.12 -15.94 -11.18
C GLN A 144 3.20 -17.11 -10.18
N ASP A 145 3.63 -18.30 -10.63
CA ASP A 145 3.84 -19.43 -9.73
C ASP A 145 5.08 -19.20 -8.84
N VAL A 146 6.11 -18.54 -9.40
CA VAL A 146 7.30 -18.12 -8.66
C VAL A 146 6.91 -17.05 -7.64
N GLU A 147 6.14 -16.04 -8.05
CA GLU A 147 5.63 -15.00 -7.15
C GLU A 147 4.77 -15.62 -6.03
N SER A 148 3.91 -16.60 -6.35
CA SER A 148 3.12 -17.33 -5.36
C SER A 148 4.00 -18.07 -4.34
N TRP A 149 5.09 -18.69 -4.78
CA TRP A 149 6.02 -19.35 -3.85
C TRP A 149 6.74 -18.34 -2.94
N VAL A 150 7.16 -17.19 -3.46
CA VAL A 150 7.77 -16.12 -2.67
C VAL A 150 6.74 -15.48 -1.73
N TRP A 151 5.47 -15.40 -2.13
CA TRP A 151 4.36 -14.96 -1.29
C TRP A 151 4.11 -15.95 -0.12
N ASP A 152 4.14 -17.25 -0.38
CA ASP A 152 4.03 -18.29 0.66
C ASP A 152 5.15 -18.17 1.71
N CYS A 153 6.29 -17.61 1.33
CA CYS A 153 7.39 -17.26 2.24
C CYS A 153 7.17 -15.94 3.02
N ASN A 154 6.06 -15.25 2.81
CA ASN A 154 5.72 -13.94 3.40
C ASN A 154 6.71 -12.80 3.10
N ILE A 155 7.40 -12.83 1.96
CA ILE A 155 8.42 -11.84 1.60
C ILE A 155 8.19 -11.16 0.25
N LEU A 156 7.17 -11.54 -0.53
CA LEU A 156 6.95 -11.05 -1.90
C LEU A 156 6.91 -9.52 -1.99
N PHE A 157 6.26 -8.84 -1.04
CA PHE A 157 6.07 -7.39 -1.07
C PHE A 157 7.27 -6.61 -0.53
N THR A 158 8.35 -7.29 -0.16
CA THR A 158 9.62 -6.66 0.22
C THR A 158 10.53 -6.46 -1.00
N ASP A 159 11.49 -5.55 -0.92
CA ASP A 159 12.47 -5.38 -1.98
C ASP A 159 13.31 -6.64 -2.18
N TYR A 160 13.65 -7.35 -1.08
CA TYR A 160 14.32 -8.64 -1.15
C TYR A 160 13.48 -9.69 -1.88
N GLY A 161 12.18 -9.77 -1.62
CA GLY A 161 11.27 -10.70 -2.29
C GLY A 161 11.16 -10.44 -3.79
N LYS A 162 11.04 -9.17 -4.19
CA LYS A 162 11.05 -8.76 -5.62
C LYS A 162 12.35 -9.17 -6.33
N GLU A 163 13.50 -8.97 -5.70
CA GLU A 163 14.78 -9.41 -6.25
C GLU A 163 14.91 -10.94 -6.26
N LEU A 164 14.37 -11.63 -5.25
CA LEU A 164 14.33 -13.09 -5.22
C LEU A 164 13.49 -13.65 -6.38
N VAL A 165 12.32 -13.07 -6.68
CA VAL A 165 11.52 -13.47 -7.86
C VAL A 165 12.36 -13.39 -9.14
N LYS A 166 13.09 -12.28 -9.36
CA LYS A 166 13.97 -12.12 -10.53
C LYS A 166 15.11 -13.14 -10.60
N LYS A 167 15.63 -13.57 -9.43
CA LYS A 167 16.63 -14.63 -9.35
C LYS A 167 16.03 -15.98 -9.70
N LEU A 168 14.90 -16.31 -9.08
CA LEU A 168 14.19 -17.58 -9.27
C LEU A 168 13.73 -17.76 -10.70
N ASP A 169 13.21 -16.73 -11.35
CA ASP A 169 12.83 -16.73 -12.77
C ASP A 169 13.95 -17.21 -13.71
N LYS A 170 15.23 -16.99 -13.33
CA LYS A 170 16.39 -17.42 -14.10
C LYS A 170 16.83 -18.86 -13.84
N ILE A 171 16.45 -19.41 -12.68
CA ILE A 171 16.96 -20.73 -12.24
C ILE A 171 15.89 -21.83 -12.23
N VAL A 172 14.60 -21.49 -12.28
CA VAL A 172 13.52 -22.47 -12.41
C VAL A 172 13.34 -22.86 -13.88
N THR A 173 12.79 -24.04 -14.10
CA THR A 173 12.34 -24.50 -15.43
C THR A 173 10.83 -24.43 -15.43
N TYR A 174 10.26 -23.75 -16.43
CA TYR A 174 8.82 -23.72 -16.63
C TYR A 174 8.37 -24.95 -17.41
N GLU A 175 7.37 -25.67 -16.87
CA GLU A 175 6.75 -26.79 -17.55
C GLU A 175 5.72 -26.30 -18.57
N GLU A 176 5.55 -27.02 -19.68
CA GLU A 176 4.48 -26.74 -20.62
C GLU A 176 3.11 -27.15 -20.01
N TRP A 177 2.13 -26.29 -20.17
CA TRP A 177 0.73 -26.68 -19.88
C TRP A 177 0.34 -27.82 -20.80
N LEU A 178 0.16 -29.01 -20.27
CA LEU A 178 -0.53 -30.05 -20.98
C LEU A 178 -2.02 -29.64 -21.02
N GLU A 179 -2.50 -29.15 -22.17
CA GLU A 179 -3.93 -29.03 -22.38
C GLU A 179 -4.54 -30.40 -22.12
N ALA A 180 -5.44 -30.47 -21.14
CA ALA A 180 -6.19 -31.68 -20.86
C ALA A 180 -7.02 -32.00 -22.09
N ALA A 181 -6.65 -33.07 -22.82
CA ALA A 181 -7.34 -33.61 -23.96
C ALA A 181 -8.71 -34.17 -23.56
#